data_1e2b79276b0959b60ae6ecf7284d7486
#
_entry.id   1e2b79276b0959b60ae6ecf7284d7486
#
_cell.length_a   1.000
_cell.length_b   1.000
_cell.length_c   1.000
_cell.angle_alpha   90.00
_cell.angle_beta   90.00
_cell.angle_gamma   90.00
#
_symmetry.space_group_name_H-M   'P 1'
#
loop_
_entity.id
_entity.type
_entity.pdbx_description
1 polymer ?
#
loop_
_entity_poly.entity_id
_entity_poly.type
_entity_poly.pdbx_seq_one_letter_code
_entity_poly.pdbx_strand_id
1 'polypeptide(L)'
;KIPIVDVHVHLIGSSPLNGCYVSKRFQKSLAVRLSRLFLDFGKGNTPQEEDKKYVKRLLRLVSDLPDNWRGVLLPMDGIYDSSGELDYNKTLFFISNNYALSIAAKSKKLVFASSINPYRKDAIFELERVSSLGAVLVKWIPNTMGINPSDDKLTPFYRKMKDLEMTLLTHTGTEHAVGGVVDQTFGNPKHLIGPLEEGVNVIAAHCASGGADSNGSYFSQFLDMLNKF
;
A
#
# COMPACT_ATOMS: atom_id res chain seq x y z
N LYS A 1 -13.80 11.11 -23.69
CA LYS A 1 -14.34 10.06 -22.80
C LYS A 1 -13.84 10.34 -21.39
N ILE A 2 -14.70 10.21 -20.40
CA ILE A 2 -14.34 10.33 -18.96
C ILE A 2 -13.34 9.22 -18.64
N PRO A 3 -12.21 9.51 -17.97
CA PRO A 3 -11.26 8.48 -17.57
C PRO A 3 -11.88 7.55 -16.51
N ILE A 4 -11.60 6.26 -16.64
CA ILE A 4 -11.91 5.23 -15.63
C ILE A 4 -10.62 5.00 -14.86
N VAL A 5 -10.63 5.26 -13.55
CA VAL A 5 -9.44 5.09 -12.71
C VAL A 5 -9.69 4.04 -11.64
N ASP A 6 -8.93 2.95 -11.71
CA ASP A 6 -8.83 1.97 -10.62
C ASP A 6 -7.66 2.35 -9.72
N VAL A 7 -7.96 2.84 -8.53
CA VAL A 7 -6.94 3.30 -7.58
C VAL A 7 -6.35 2.16 -6.72
N HIS A 8 -6.73 0.89 -6.98
CA HIS A 8 -6.40 -0.21 -6.07
C HIS A 8 -5.84 -1.46 -6.76
N VAL A 9 -4.87 -1.29 -7.65
CA VAL A 9 -4.19 -2.41 -8.33
C VAL A 9 -2.97 -2.85 -7.53
N HIS A 10 -3.07 -3.97 -6.81
CA HIS A 10 -1.94 -4.52 -6.05
C HIS A 10 -0.81 -4.98 -6.97
N LEU A 11 0.42 -4.60 -6.63
CA LEU A 11 1.63 -5.17 -7.21
C LEU A 11 2.11 -6.35 -6.37
N ILE A 12 2.58 -7.40 -7.02
CA ILE A 12 3.23 -8.53 -6.38
C ILE A 12 4.67 -8.61 -6.86
N GLY A 13 5.58 -8.82 -5.92
CA GLY A 13 7.01 -8.99 -6.17
C GLY A 13 7.64 -9.77 -5.03
N SER A 14 8.54 -10.69 -5.37
CA SER A 14 9.19 -11.59 -4.41
C SER A 14 10.70 -11.64 -4.56
N SER A 15 11.22 -11.15 -5.70
CA SER A 15 12.63 -11.25 -6.02
C SER A 15 13.48 -10.17 -5.33
N PRO A 16 14.52 -10.55 -4.58
CA PRO A 16 15.51 -9.60 -4.05
C PRO A 16 16.20 -8.76 -5.15
N LEU A 17 16.31 -9.29 -6.38
CA LEU A 17 16.87 -8.55 -7.52
C LEU A 17 15.99 -7.38 -7.96
N ASN A 18 14.70 -7.40 -7.61
CA ASN A 18 13.75 -6.30 -7.80
C ASN A 18 13.65 -5.41 -6.55
N GLY A 19 14.52 -5.61 -5.54
CA GLY A 19 14.43 -4.95 -4.25
C GLY A 19 13.22 -5.38 -3.44
N CYS A 20 12.65 -6.56 -3.70
CA CYS A 20 11.48 -7.08 -2.98
C CYS A 20 11.90 -8.13 -1.95
N TYR A 21 11.05 -8.31 -0.94
CA TYR A 21 11.27 -9.30 0.11
C TYR A 21 9.95 -9.99 0.45
N VAL A 22 10.01 -11.30 0.67
CA VAL A 22 8.89 -12.11 1.18
C VAL A 22 9.39 -13.05 2.24
N SER A 23 8.87 -12.95 3.45
CA SER A 23 9.27 -13.81 4.57
C SER A 23 8.87 -15.27 4.34
N LYS A 24 9.70 -16.21 4.84
CA LYS A 24 9.40 -17.65 4.78
C LYS A 24 8.05 -17.98 5.47
N ARG A 25 7.68 -17.23 6.51
CA ARG A 25 6.40 -17.38 7.23
C ARG A 25 5.22 -17.07 6.31
N PHE A 26 5.29 -15.97 5.57
CA PHE A 26 4.24 -15.56 4.63
C PHE A 26 4.12 -16.56 3.46
N GLN A 27 5.23 -16.99 2.88
CA GLN A 27 5.23 -17.98 1.79
C GLN A 27 4.56 -19.30 2.17
N LYS A 28 4.62 -19.70 3.46
CA LYS A 28 4.00 -20.91 3.99
C LYS A 28 2.52 -20.73 4.38
N SER A 29 1.99 -19.51 4.36
CA SER A 29 0.61 -19.24 4.76
C SER A 29 -0.39 -19.90 3.81
N LEU A 30 -1.56 -20.30 4.35
CA LEU A 30 -2.61 -20.94 3.56
C LEU A 30 -3.13 -20.00 2.46
N ALA A 31 -3.25 -18.69 2.76
CA ALA A 31 -3.69 -17.68 1.81
C ALA A 31 -2.77 -17.60 0.58
N VAL A 32 -1.44 -17.61 0.79
CA VAL A 32 -0.46 -17.60 -0.31
C VAL A 32 -0.51 -18.92 -1.09
N ARG A 33 -0.67 -20.06 -0.41
CA ARG A 33 -0.79 -21.36 -1.07
C ARG A 33 -2.03 -21.45 -1.95
N LEU A 34 -3.16 -20.92 -1.49
CA LEU A 34 -4.40 -20.86 -2.27
C LEU A 34 -4.29 -19.86 -3.42
N SER A 35 -3.73 -18.67 -3.19
CA SER A 35 -3.54 -17.69 -4.26
C SER A 35 -2.62 -18.20 -5.38
N ARG A 36 -1.61 -19.00 -5.06
CA ARG A 36 -0.77 -19.69 -6.04
C ARG A 36 -1.57 -20.64 -6.95
N LEU A 37 -2.57 -21.30 -6.37
CA LEU A 37 -3.44 -22.23 -7.13
C LEU A 37 -4.38 -21.48 -8.08
N PHE A 38 -5.03 -20.42 -7.60
CA PHE A 38 -6.08 -19.72 -8.34
C PHE A 38 -5.57 -18.62 -9.28
N LEU A 39 -4.45 -17.99 -8.92
CA LEU A 39 -3.91 -16.84 -9.66
C LEU A 39 -2.77 -17.22 -10.62
N ASP A 40 -2.49 -18.50 -10.79
CA ASP A 40 -1.34 -18.99 -11.57
C ASP A 40 0.01 -18.40 -11.09
N PHE A 41 0.02 -18.02 -9.82
CA PHE A 41 1.14 -17.39 -9.14
C PHE A 41 2.00 -18.46 -8.47
N GLY A 42 3.32 -18.35 -8.56
CA GLY A 42 4.22 -19.28 -7.88
C GLY A 42 4.57 -20.56 -8.63
N LYS A 43 4.35 -20.60 -9.94
CA LYS A 43 4.81 -21.70 -10.81
C LYS A 43 6.20 -21.45 -11.42
N GLY A 44 6.94 -20.46 -10.91
CA GLY A 44 8.34 -20.23 -11.28
C GLY A 44 9.28 -21.08 -10.43
N ASN A 45 10.43 -21.46 -11.00
CA ASN A 45 11.49 -22.16 -10.26
C ASN A 45 12.29 -21.18 -9.35
N THR A 46 12.18 -19.88 -9.62
CA THR A 46 12.84 -18.83 -8.86
C THR A 46 11.88 -17.66 -8.59
N PRO A 47 12.10 -16.87 -7.52
CA PRO A 47 11.31 -15.66 -7.27
C PRO A 47 11.29 -14.69 -8.47
N GLN A 48 12.37 -14.59 -9.21
CA GLN A 48 12.45 -13.73 -10.38
C GLN A 48 11.57 -14.21 -11.52
N GLU A 49 11.45 -15.52 -11.74
CA GLU A 49 10.53 -16.09 -12.73
C GLU A 49 9.07 -15.91 -12.32
N GLU A 50 8.78 -16.03 -11.02
CA GLU A 50 7.45 -15.74 -10.47
C GLU A 50 7.04 -14.29 -10.74
N ASP A 51 7.91 -13.33 -10.43
CA ASP A 51 7.69 -11.91 -10.69
C ASP A 51 7.44 -11.66 -12.20
N LYS A 52 8.27 -12.24 -13.08
CA LYS A 52 8.10 -12.11 -14.54
C LYS A 52 6.75 -12.67 -15.03
N LYS A 53 6.32 -13.81 -14.52
CA LYS A 53 5.02 -14.41 -14.87
C LYS A 53 3.86 -13.54 -14.41
N TYR A 54 3.92 -13.05 -13.17
CA TYR A 54 2.91 -12.11 -12.65
C TYR A 54 2.81 -10.85 -13.53
N VAL A 55 3.94 -10.20 -13.80
CA VAL A 55 3.97 -8.98 -14.63
C VAL A 55 3.44 -9.23 -16.04
N LYS A 56 3.82 -10.35 -16.67
CA LYS A 56 3.28 -10.73 -17.98
C LYS A 56 1.77 -10.86 -17.96
N ARG A 57 1.21 -11.50 -16.92
CA ARG A 57 -0.24 -11.63 -16.74
C ARG A 57 -0.90 -10.27 -16.51
N LEU A 58 -0.35 -9.44 -15.61
CA LEU A 58 -0.85 -8.10 -15.34
C LEU A 58 -0.93 -7.27 -16.62
N LEU A 59 0.15 -7.21 -17.40
CA LEU A 59 0.21 -6.43 -18.64
C LEU A 59 -0.80 -6.93 -19.69
N ARG A 60 -1.00 -8.24 -19.79
CA ARG A 60 -2.04 -8.82 -20.68
C ARG A 60 -3.44 -8.37 -20.23
N LEU A 61 -3.78 -8.50 -18.94
CA LEU A 61 -5.09 -8.07 -18.44
C LEU A 61 -5.31 -6.57 -18.65
N VAL A 62 -4.30 -5.77 -18.43
CA VAL A 62 -4.35 -4.31 -18.63
C VAL A 62 -4.48 -3.95 -20.11
N SER A 63 -3.89 -4.73 -21.03
CA SER A 63 -4.02 -4.49 -22.47
C SER A 63 -5.47 -4.60 -22.96
N ASP A 64 -6.22 -5.52 -22.37
CA ASP A 64 -7.61 -5.83 -22.76
C ASP A 64 -8.62 -4.79 -22.23
N LEU A 65 -8.21 -3.90 -21.31
CA LEU A 65 -9.06 -2.85 -20.74
C LEU A 65 -9.22 -1.66 -21.73
N PRO A 66 -10.28 -0.84 -21.58
CA PRO A 66 -10.51 0.33 -22.43
C PRO A 66 -9.33 1.32 -22.44
N ASP A 67 -9.13 2.06 -23.53
CA ASP A 67 -8.01 3.01 -23.67
C ASP A 67 -8.07 4.18 -22.66
N ASN A 68 -9.25 4.53 -22.18
CA ASN A 68 -9.46 5.54 -21.13
C ASN A 68 -9.36 4.99 -19.71
N TRP A 69 -9.01 3.71 -19.53
CA TRP A 69 -8.76 3.12 -18.20
C TRP A 69 -7.33 3.38 -17.73
N ARG A 70 -7.19 3.63 -16.45
CA ARG A 70 -5.90 3.75 -15.74
C ARG A 70 -5.96 2.97 -14.44
N GLY A 71 -4.89 2.23 -14.13
CA GLY A 71 -4.73 1.50 -12.86
C GLY A 71 -3.56 2.04 -12.07
N VAL A 72 -3.81 2.43 -10.82
CA VAL A 72 -2.78 2.87 -9.90
C VAL A 72 -2.13 1.65 -9.24
N LEU A 73 -0.85 1.45 -9.53
CA LEU A 73 -0.10 0.25 -9.13
C LEU A 73 0.50 0.44 -7.74
N LEU A 74 0.03 -0.35 -6.78
CA LEU A 74 0.33 -0.19 -5.36
C LEU A 74 1.47 -1.13 -4.91
N PRO A 75 2.66 -0.61 -4.58
CA PRO A 75 3.68 -1.34 -3.85
C PRO A 75 3.31 -1.46 -2.36
N MET A 76 4.19 -2.08 -1.56
CA MET A 76 3.98 -2.25 -0.13
C MET A 76 5.30 -2.09 0.62
N ASP A 77 5.34 -1.15 1.55
CA ASP A 77 6.49 -0.99 2.45
C ASP A 77 6.39 -1.93 3.66
N GLY A 78 7.48 -2.06 4.40
CA GLY A 78 7.59 -2.97 5.54
C GLY A 78 7.38 -2.30 6.89
N ILE A 79 7.77 -3.03 7.94
CA ILE A 79 7.82 -2.55 9.32
C ILE A 79 9.23 -2.08 9.62
N TYR A 80 9.35 -0.98 10.34
CA TYR A 80 10.63 -0.39 10.73
C TYR A 80 10.84 -0.46 12.24
N ASP A 81 12.08 -0.62 12.65
CA ASP A 81 12.46 -0.60 14.06
C ASP A 81 12.62 0.84 14.60
N SER A 82 13.00 0.96 15.87
CA SER A 82 13.18 2.26 16.53
C SER A 82 14.36 3.09 15.97
N SER A 83 15.24 2.48 15.19
CA SER A 83 16.33 3.17 14.48
C SER A 83 15.92 3.62 13.07
N GLY A 84 14.72 3.26 12.63
CA GLY A 84 14.21 3.55 11.30
C GLY A 84 14.77 2.64 10.20
N GLU A 85 15.29 1.45 10.59
CA GLU A 85 15.74 0.41 9.68
C GLU A 85 14.64 -0.64 9.46
N LEU A 86 14.59 -1.25 8.27
CA LEU A 86 13.62 -2.28 7.94
C LEU A 86 13.78 -3.51 8.83
N ASP A 87 12.77 -3.83 9.63
CA ASP A 87 12.72 -5.02 10.47
C ASP A 87 12.26 -6.24 9.66
N TYR A 88 13.22 -6.99 9.11
CA TYR A 88 12.94 -8.21 8.35
C TYR A 88 12.27 -9.33 9.17
N ASN A 89 12.39 -9.33 10.49
CA ASN A 89 11.76 -10.33 11.34
C ASN A 89 10.24 -10.10 11.48
N LYS A 90 9.83 -8.84 11.47
CA LYS A 90 8.42 -8.44 11.57
C LYS A 90 7.78 -8.26 10.21
N THR A 91 8.52 -7.81 9.20
CA THR A 91 8.03 -7.59 7.84
C THR A 91 7.64 -8.92 7.18
N LEU A 92 6.40 -9.04 6.72
CA LEU A 92 5.95 -10.22 5.99
C LEU A 92 6.39 -10.19 4.53
N PHE A 93 6.18 -9.06 3.90
CA PHE A 93 6.63 -8.78 2.55
C PHE A 93 6.88 -7.29 2.37
N PHE A 94 7.74 -6.99 1.42
CA PHE A 94 8.12 -5.65 1.02
C PHE A 94 8.27 -5.62 -0.50
N ILE A 95 7.65 -4.64 -1.13
CA ILE A 95 7.67 -4.43 -2.59
C ILE A 95 8.19 -3.02 -2.83
N SER A 96 9.37 -2.91 -3.43
CA SER A 96 10.07 -1.64 -3.57
C SER A 96 9.36 -0.66 -4.50
N ASN A 97 9.45 0.63 -4.19
CA ASN A 97 8.96 1.71 -5.05
C ASN A 97 9.65 1.69 -6.43
N ASN A 98 10.93 1.34 -6.49
CA ASN A 98 11.66 1.23 -7.76
C ASN A 98 11.10 0.13 -8.66
N TYR A 99 10.71 -1.00 -8.07
CA TYR A 99 10.07 -2.06 -8.84
C TYR A 99 8.69 -1.60 -9.35
N ALA A 100 7.88 -0.96 -8.51
CA ALA A 100 6.58 -0.41 -8.93
C ALA A 100 6.73 0.59 -10.09
N LEU A 101 7.69 1.51 -10.00
CA LEU A 101 8.00 2.45 -11.07
C LEU A 101 8.39 1.72 -12.36
N SER A 102 9.27 0.70 -12.26
CA SER A 102 9.72 -0.07 -13.42
C SER A 102 8.59 -0.83 -14.13
N ILE A 103 7.57 -1.26 -13.38
CA ILE A 103 6.40 -1.94 -13.95
C ILE A 103 5.40 -0.94 -14.52
N ALA A 104 5.15 0.17 -13.83
CA ALA A 104 4.28 1.23 -14.33
C ALA A 104 4.77 1.77 -15.70
N ALA A 105 6.08 1.92 -15.87
CA ALA A 105 6.69 2.36 -17.13
C ALA A 105 6.44 1.41 -18.32
N LYS A 106 5.99 0.16 -18.09
CA LYS A 106 5.73 -0.82 -19.16
C LYS A 106 4.39 -0.62 -19.88
N SER A 107 3.49 0.20 -19.34
CA SER A 107 2.18 0.45 -19.95
C SER A 107 1.65 1.84 -19.60
N LYS A 108 1.21 2.57 -20.62
CA LYS A 108 0.54 3.89 -20.45
C LYS A 108 -0.78 3.81 -19.64
N LYS A 109 -1.31 2.60 -19.44
CA LYS A 109 -2.52 2.34 -18.64
C LYS A 109 -2.19 2.14 -17.17
N LEU A 110 -0.92 2.01 -16.78
CA LEU A 110 -0.48 1.89 -15.39
C LEU A 110 0.07 3.22 -14.87
N VAL A 111 -0.29 3.55 -13.64
CA VAL A 111 0.13 4.77 -12.95
C VAL A 111 0.96 4.36 -11.74
N PHE A 112 2.10 5.02 -11.54
CA PHE A 112 2.99 4.76 -10.43
C PHE A 112 2.41 5.33 -9.14
N ALA A 113 2.31 4.49 -8.11
CA ALA A 113 2.14 4.87 -6.72
C ALA A 113 3.32 4.41 -5.89
N SER A 114 3.47 5.00 -4.72
CA SER A 114 4.48 4.61 -3.74
C SER A 114 3.85 3.97 -2.50
N SER A 115 4.69 3.31 -1.70
CA SER A 115 4.39 2.96 -0.31
C SER A 115 5.59 3.37 0.52
N ILE A 116 5.36 4.12 1.59
CA ILE A 116 6.42 4.66 2.45
C ILE A 116 5.94 4.57 3.88
N ASN A 117 6.59 3.75 4.68
CA ASN A 117 6.35 3.74 6.12
C ASN A 117 6.98 5.01 6.72
N PRO A 118 6.21 5.85 7.44
CA PRO A 118 6.70 7.14 7.93
C PRO A 118 7.74 7.01 9.06
N TYR A 119 7.90 5.81 9.64
CA TYR A 119 8.89 5.54 10.67
C TYR A 119 10.28 5.19 10.13
N ARG A 120 10.44 5.05 8.81
CA ARG A 120 11.77 4.86 8.22
C ARG A 120 12.60 6.14 8.35
N LYS A 121 13.90 5.98 8.60
CA LYS A 121 14.83 7.12 8.84
C LYS A 121 14.94 8.08 7.65
N ASP A 122 14.66 7.61 6.43
CA ASP A 122 14.72 8.37 5.19
C ASP A 122 13.31 8.72 4.63
N ALA A 123 12.24 8.66 5.46
CA ALA A 123 10.85 8.79 5.02
C ALA A 123 10.60 10.06 4.18
N ILE A 124 11.08 11.22 4.64
CA ILE A 124 10.90 12.50 3.94
C ILE A 124 11.67 12.52 2.61
N PHE A 125 12.93 12.06 2.63
CA PHE A 125 13.74 11.96 1.42
C PHE A 125 13.11 11.04 0.38
N GLU A 126 12.64 9.86 0.81
CA GLU A 126 11.96 8.92 -0.09
C GLU A 126 10.67 9.50 -0.65
N LEU A 127 9.90 10.26 0.16
CA LEU A 127 8.67 10.93 -0.29
C LEU A 127 8.97 11.96 -1.40
N GLU A 128 9.99 12.80 -1.21
CA GLU A 128 10.44 13.75 -2.24
C GLU A 128 10.92 13.02 -3.51
N ARG A 129 11.68 11.96 -3.33
CA ARG A 129 12.21 11.16 -4.45
C ARG A 129 11.10 10.54 -5.29
N VAL A 130 10.13 9.86 -4.67
CA VAL A 130 9.06 9.20 -5.45
C VAL A 130 8.10 10.22 -6.07
N SER A 131 7.85 11.35 -5.41
CA SER A 131 7.09 12.47 -5.99
C SER A 131 7.77 13.00 -7.25
N SER A 132 9.08 13.25 -7.21
CA SER A 132 9.84 13.70 -8.39
C SER A 132 9.85 12.69 -9.54
N LEU A 133 9.64 11.40 -9.24
CA LEU A 133 9.51 10.33 -10.22
C LEU A 133 8.05 10.09 -10.69
N GLY A 134 7.12 10.93 -10.26
CA GLY A 134 5.73 10.93 -10.71
C GLY A 134 4.80 9.98 -9.94
N ALA A 135 5.14 9.60 -8.70
CA ALA A 135 4.19 8.89 -7.84
C ALA A 135 3.00 9.80 -7.53
N VAL A 136 1.78 9.28 -7.72
CA VAL A 136 0.54 10.06 -7.54
C VAL A 136 -0.03 9.95 -6.13
N LEU A 137 0.36 8.91 -5.38
CA LEU A 137 -0.11 8.68 -4.01
C LEU A 137 0.86 7.80 -3.21
N VAL A 138 0.66 7.81 -1.89
CA VAL A 138 1.30 6.89 -0.94
C VAL A 138 0.28 5.87 -0.46
N LYS A 139 0.60 4.57 -0.55
CA LYS A 139 -0.24 3.47 -0.04
C LYS A 139 0.19 3.04 1.36
N TRP A 140 -0.78 2.91 2.27
CA TRP A 140 -0.59 2.29 3.58
C TRP A 140 -1.57 1.13 3.82
N ILE A 141 -1.10 0.14 4.58
CA ILE A 141 -1.93 -0.81 5.35
C ILE A 141 -1.46 -0.70 6.82
N PRO A 142 -1.99 0.25 7.58
CA PRO A 142 -1.49 0.60 8.91
C PRO A 142 -1.40 -0.60 9.85
N ASN A 143 -2.42 -1.46 9.82
CA ASN A 143 -2.52 -2.68 10.64
C ASN A 143 -1.29 -3.61 10.50
N THR A 144 -0.75 -3.76 9.29
CA THR A 144 0.35 -4.68 8.98
C THR A 144 1.70 -3.98 8.89
N MET A 145 1.71 -2.69 8.56
CA MET A 145 2.93 -1.88 8.49
C MET A 145 3.35 -1.31 9.85
N GLY A 146 2.53 -1.52 10.89
CA GLY A 146 2.80 -0.99 12.23
C GLY A 146 2.74 0.53 12.31
N ILE A 147 1.91 1.16 11.47
CA ILE A 147 1.75 2.60 11.42
C ILE A 147 0.55 3.01 12.28
N ASN A 148 0.77 3.83 13.29
CA ASN A 148 -0.33 4.54 13.96
C ASN A 148 -0.54 5.89 13.27
N PRO A 149 -1.61 6.07 12.46
CA PRO A 149 -1.79 7.33 11.74
C PRO A 149 -2.10 8.55 12.65
N SER A 150 -2.43 8.33 13.93
CA SER A 150 -2.60 9.40 14.93
C SER A 150 -1.32 9.72 15.71
N ASP A 151 -0.16 9.13 15.36
CA ASP A 151 1.09 9.46 16.06
C ASP A 151 1.53 10.87 15.67
N ASP A 152 1.64 11.78 16.64
CA ASP A 152 2.04 13.18 16.45
C ASP A 152 3.42 13.32 15.75
N LYS A 153 4.27 12.30 15.88
CA LYS A 153 5.57 12.23 15.19
C LYS A 153 5.43 12.24 13.67
N LEU A 154 4.25 11.90 13.15
CA LEU A 154 3.99 11.86 11.71
C LEU A 154 3.62 13.22 11.11
N THR A 155 3.37 14.24 11.94
CA THR A 155 3.05 15.60 11.47
C THR A 155 4.02 16.14 10.40
N PRO A 156 5.36 15.99 10.53
CA PRO A 156 6.26 16.46 9.48
C PRO A 156 6.09 15.69 8.15
N PHE A 157 5.76 14.40 8.22
CA PHE A 157 5.48 13.59 7.03
C PHE A 157 4.20 14.03 6.33
N TYR A 158 3.12 14.30 7.08
CA TYR A 158 1.85 14.79 6.54
C TYR A 158 2.01 16.18 5.89
N ARG A 159 2.71 17.09 6.52
CA ARG A 159 3.01 18.42 5.95
C ARG A 159 3.78 18.29 4.63
N LYS A 160 4.78 17.40 4.59
CA LYS A 160 5.51 17.14 3.36
C LYS A 160 4.62 16.52 2.26
N MET A 161 3.72 15.60 2.61
CA MET A 161 2.74 15.06 1.65
C MET A 161 1.86 16.16 1.06
N LYS A 162 1.37 17.07 1.92
CA LYS A 162 0.59 18.23 1.49
C LYS A 162 1.39 19.13 0.54
N ASP A 163 2.63 19.50 0.92
CA ASP A 163 3.50 20.36 0.11
C ASP A 163 3.79 19.76 -1.28
N LEU A 164 3.83 18.43 -1.37
CA LEU A 164 4.04 17.68 -2.61
C LEU A 164 2.72 17.30 -3.32
N GLU A 165 1.57 17.77 -2.82
CA GLU A 165 0.23 17.43 -3.32
C GLU A 165 -0.04 15.92 -3.43
N MET A 166 0.59 15.11 -2.58
CA MET A 166 0.45 13.66 -2.59
C MET A 166 -0.77 13.21 -1.78
N THR A 167 -1.55 12.32 -2.36
CA THR A 167 -2.71 11.69 -1.71
C THR A 167 -2.27 10.50 -0.86
N LEU A 168 -2.87 10.31 0.30
CA LEU A 168 -2.74 9.10 1.11
C LEU A 168 -3.87 8.11 0.77
N LEU A 169 -3.54 6.96 0.19
CA LEU A 169 -4.46 5.83 0.08
C LEU A 169 -4.18 4.85 1.22
N THR A 170 -5.06 4.76 2.18
CA THR A 170 -4.88 3.91 3.35
C THR A 170 -5.97 2.86 3.49
N HIS A 171 -5.58 1.64 3.90
CA HIS A 171 -6.53 0.64 4.38
C HIS A 171 -7.23 1.17 5.63
N THR A 172 -8.54 0.97 5.71
CA THR A 172 -9.36 1.26 6.89
C THR A 172 -10.24 0.06 7.25
N GLY A 173 -10.40 -0.18 8.55
CA GLY A 173 -11.06 -1.37 9.07
C GLY A 173 -10.07 -2.43 9.56
N THR A 174 -10.60 -3.60 9.92
CA THR A 174 -9.77 -4.76 10.28
C THR A 174 -9.16 -5.41 9.04
N GLU A 175 -7.89 -5.79 9.14
CA GLU A 175 -7.15 -6.45 8.04
C GLU A 175 -7.13 -7.97 8.23
N HIS A 176 -7.63 -8.71 7.26
CA HIS A 176 -7.69 -10.18 7.28
C HIS A 176 -7.03 -10.85 6.07
N ALA A 177 -6.79 -10.10 4.99
CA ALA A 177 -6.32 -10.68 3.74
C ALA A 177 -4.80 -10.92 3.74
N VAL A 178 -4.03 -9.99 4.32
CA VAL A 178 -2.58 -10.02 4.25
C VAL A 178 -1.94 -10.87 5.35
N GLY A 179 -2.56 -10.94 6.51
CA GLY A 179 -1.98 -11.57 7.70
C GLY A 179 -0.86 -10.70 8.32
N GLY A 180 -0.25 -11.20 9.43
CA GLY A 180 0.86 -10.49 10.10
C GLY A 180 0.52 -9.13 10.67
N VAL A 181 -0.72 -8.97 11.07
CA VAL A 181 -1.22 -7.77 11.71
C VAL A 181 -0.40 -7.45 12.97
N VAL A 182 0.08 -6.21 13.05
CA VAL A 182 0.75 -5.67 14.24
C VAL A 182 -0.30 -5.20 15.24
N ASP A 183 -1.26 -4.39 14.77
CA ASP A 183 -2.36 -3.88 15.57
C ASP A 183 -3.58 -3.59 14.69
N GLN A 184 -4.71 -4.23 14.99
CA GLN A 184 -5.96 -4.01 14.25
C GLN A 184 -6.55 -2.62 14.50
N THR A 185 -6.25 -2.00 15.64
CA THR A 185 -6.77 -0.67 15.97
C THR A 185 -6.24 0.42 15.04
N PHE A 186 -5.08 0.22 14.42
CA PHE A 186 -4.50 1.18 13.47
C PHE A 186 -5.35 1.37 12.20
N GLY A 187 -6.26 0.45 11.92
CA GLY A 187 -7.26 0.59 10.85
C GLY A 187 -8.51 1.40 11.25
N ASN A 188 -8.62 1.89 12.50
CA ASN A 188 -9.74 2.73 12.90
C ASN A 188 -9.71 4.06 12.11
N PRO A 189 -10.82 4.43 11.43
CA PRO A 189 -10.87 5.66 10.62
C PRO A 189 -10.62 6.94 11.42
N LYS A 190 -10.86 6.97 12.73
CA LYS A 190 -10.52 8.13 13.59
C LYS A 190 -9.05 8.52 13.52
N HIS A 191 -8.16 7.58 13.27
CA HIS A 191 -6.74 7.88 13.09
C HIS A 191 -6.44 8.74 11.86
N LEU A 192 -7.40 8.88 10.92
CA LEU A 192 -7.23 9.72 9.74
C LEU A 192 -7.50 11.21 10.01
N ILE A 193 -7.94 11.56 11.21
CA ILE A 193 -8.12 12.96 11.61
C ILE A 193 -6.78 13.71 11.49
N GLY A 194 -5.68 13.12 11.96
CA GLY A 194 -4.35 13.75 11.88
C GLY A 194 -3.93 14.18 10.47
N PRO A 195 -3.85 13.28 9.49
CA PRO A 195 -3.51 13.67 8.13
C PRO A 195 -4.53 14.62 7.49
N LEU A 196 -5.83 14.50 7.81
CA LEU A 196 -6.86 15.40 7.29
C LEU A 196 -6.70 16.83 7.86
N GLU A 197 -6.43 16.98 9.15
CA GLU A 197 -6.16 18.29 9.79
C GLU A 197 -4.90 18.95 9.25
N GLU A 198 -3.88 18.18 8.85
CA GLU A 198 -2.70 18.70 8.17
C GLU A 198 -2.94 18.99 6.67
N GLY A 199 -4.17 18.75 6.18
CA GLY A 199 -4.61 19.08 4.82
C GLY A 199 -4.16 18.07 3.75
N VAL A 200 -3.87 16.82 4.14
CA VAL A 200 -3.58 15.74 3.20
C VAL A 200 -4.88 15.22 2.61
N ASN A 201 -4.93 15.04 1.29
CA ASN A 201 -6.03 14.31 0.65
C ASN A 201 -5.96 12.83 1.02
N VAL A 202 -7.06 12.25 1.53
CA VAL A 202 -7.11 10.87 1.99
C VAL A 202 -8.15 10.06 1.23
N ILE A 203 -7.76 8.89 0.76
CA ILE A 203 -8.65 7.85 0.24
C ILE A 203 -8.70 6.72 1.28
N ALA A 204 -9.84 6.60 1.98
CA ALA A 204 -10.08 5.54 2.95
C ALA A 204 -10.56 4.28 2.22
N ALA A 205 -9.66 3.36 1.93
CA ALA A 205 -10.00 2.11 1.25
C ALA A 205 -10.94 1.26 2.11
N HIS A 206 -11.94 0.63 1.47
CA HIS A 206 -12.94 -0.25 2.09
C HIS A 206 -13.93 0.46 3.02
N CYS A 207 -13.90 1.81 3.09
CA CYS A 207 -14.82 2.63 3.91
C CYS A 207 -14.93 2.14 5.36
N ALA A 208 -13.85 1.60 5.93
CA ALA A 208 -13.85 0.98 7.26
C ALA A 208 -14.98 -0.05 7.50
N SER A 209 -15.37 -0.81 6.45
CA SER A 209 -16.51 -1.74 6.49
C SER A 209 -16.36 -2.91 7.47
N GLY A 210 -15.14 -3.18 7.98
CA GLY A 210 -14.86 -4.18 9.00
C GLY A 210 -14.30 -3.57 10.28
N GLY A 211 -14.65 -4.14 11.44
CA GLY A 211 -14.15 -3.73 12.75
C GLY A 211 -15.12 -2.89 13.56
N ALA A 212 -14.84 -2.85 14.86
CA ALA A 212 -15.58 -2.05 15.83
C ALA A 212 -14.70 -1.83 17.08
N ASP A 213 -15.04 -0.84 17.87
CA ASP A 213 -14.52 -0.60 19.22
C ASP A 213 -15.65 -0.21 20.17
N SER A 214 -15.32 0.26 21.38
CA SER A 214 -16.32 0.71 22.36
C SER A 214 -17.21 1.86 21.90
N ASN A 215 -16.85 2.57 20.82
CA ASN A 215 -17.59 3.68 20.24
C ASN A 215 -18.47 3.26 19.05
N GLY A 216 -18.56 1.96 18.76
CA GLY A 216 -19.38 1.42 17.67
C GLY A 216 -18.57 0.85 16.50
N SER A 217 -19.26 0.59 15.38
CA SER A 217 -18.59 0.06 14.19
C SER A 217 -17.64 1.10 13.58
N TYR A 218 -16.55 0.63 12.97
CA TYR A 218 -15.64 1.53 12.25
C TYR A 218 -16.31 2.22 11.07
N PHE A 219 -17.29 1.56 10.44
CA PHE A 219 -18.08 2.19 9.39
C PHE A 219 -18.90 3.40 9.89
N SER A 220 -19.56 3.28 11.06
CA SER A 220 -20.27 4.41 11.69
C SER A 220 -19.31 5.57 11.97
N GLN A 221 -18.15 5.26 12.56
CA GLN A 221 -17.14 6.28 12.87
C GLN A 221 -16.54 6.92 11.60
N PHE A 222 -16.47 6.17 10.49
CA PHE A 222 -16.06 6.71 9.18
C PHE A 222 -17.12 7.71 8.65
N LEU A 223 -18.42 7.40 8.77
CA LEU A 223 -19.48 8.32 8.37
C LEU A 223 -19.46 9.61 9.21
N ASP A 224 -19.23 9.50 10.52
CA ASP A 224 -19.10 10.66 11.41
C ASP A 224 -17.91 11.55 10.99
N MET A 225 -16.79 10.93 10.59
CA MET A 225 -15.63 11.66 10.10
C MET A 225 -15.91 12.39 8.78
N LEU A 226 -16.60 11.76 7.82
CA LEU A 226 -17.01 12.40 6.56
C LEU A 226 -17.89 13.63 6.75
N ASN A 227 -18.69 13.68 7.82
CA ASN A 227 -19.51 14.85 8.15
C ASN A 227 -18.69 16.00 8.75
N LYS A 228 -17.45 15.72 9.19
CA LYS A 228 -16.57 16.72 9.81
C LYS A 228 -15.62 17.36 8.78
N PHE A 229 -15.19 16.63 7.77
CA PHE A 229 -14.24 17.03 6.72
C PHE A 229 -14.86 16.95 5.33
#